data_c4cd8164ab863d9a743fabbda3f522e4
#
_entry.id   c4cd8164ab863d9a743fabbda3f522e4
#
_cell.length_a   1.000
_cell.length_b   1.000
_cell.length_c   1.000
_cell.angle_alpha   90.00
_cell.angle_beta   90.00
_cell.angle_gamma   90.00
#
_symmetry.space_group_name_H-M   'P 1'
#
loop_
_entity.id
_entity.type
_entity.pdbx_description
1 polymer ?
#
loop_
_entity_poly.entity_id
_entity_poly.type
_entity_poly.pdbx_seq_one_letter_code
_entity_poly.pdbx_strand_id
1 'polypeptide(L)'
;MRLIALTVASALAVTATPALAAIAAPVAEPAPITVARYTFDAGNATASRIADTSGRGSALTIRTADQGKITFTGTTDKYAAFPAACAATATVCPRAMLEGTDDADLDPGTRRFRWGASVRVARTQVTGSTNIIQKGVTDTASQWKLQIGGNHGKASCVVVGQGASQLYLVRSSVPVADSAWHDVMCQRSGAALSIYVDGTERGRTAIPAALSIANDMPLRIGGPNFNIKSDMYHGALDDVYARLG
;
A
#
# COMPACT_ATOMS: atom_id res chain seq x y z
N MET A 1 -32.13 -32.78 -88.31
CA MET A 1 -30.86 -32.79 -87.58
C MET A 1 -30.74 -31.43 -86.84
N ARG A 2 -30.92 -31.42 -85.51
CA ARG A 2 -30.74 -30.21 -84.66
C ARG A 2 -29.46 -30.48 -83.86
N LEU A 3 -28.47 -29.62 -84.07
CA LEU A 3 -27.26 -29.57 -83.20
C LEU A 3 -27.57 -28.86 -81.86
N ILE A 4 -27.27 -29.51 -80.77
CA ILE A 4 -27.31 -28.95 -79.43
C ILE A 4 -25.89 -28.51 -79.08
N ALA A 5 -25.67 -27.23 -78.89
CA ALA A 5 -24.41 -26.68 -78.38
C ALA A 5 -24.36 -26.75 -76.83
N LEU A 6 -23.34 -27.46 -76.28
CA LEU A 6 -23.07 -27.52 -74.86
C LEU A 6 -22.15 -26.34 -74.50
N THR A 7 -22.62 -25.40 -73.66
CA THR A 7 -21.79 -24.36 -73.02
C THR A 7 -21.26 -24.85 -71.68
N VAL A 8 -19.93 -24.97 -71.59
CA VAL A 8 -19.23 -25.29 -70.35
C VAL A 8 -18.98 -23.99 -69.58
N ALA A 9 -19.61 -23.82 -68.40
CA ALA A 9 -19.35 -22.71 -67.49
C ALA A 9 -18.20 -23.11 -66.56
N SER A 10 -17.07 -22.39 -66.66
CA SER A 10 -15.94 -22.52 -65.71
C SER A 10 -16.18 -21.68 -64.50
N ALA A 11 -16.35 -22.30 -63.32
CA ALA A 11 -16.43 -21.62 -62.04
C ALA A 11 -15.01 -21.35 -61.51
N LEU A 12 -14.62 -20.07 -61.37
CA LEU A 12 -13.42 -19.66 -60.64
C LEU A 12 -13.69 -19.75 -59.13
N ALA A 13 -13.01 -20.63 -58.43
CA ALA A 13 -12.99 -20.69 -56.98
C ALA A 13 -12.01 -19.64 -56.44
N VAL A 14 -12.55 -18.60 -55.76
CA VAL A 14 -11.74 -17.64 -55.04
C VAL A 14 -11.43 -18.20 -53.66
N THR A 15 -10.18 -18.60 -53.43
CA THR A 15 -9.70 -19.03 -52.10
C THR A 15 -9.36 -17.80 -51.25
N ALA A 16 -10.22 -17.49 -50.29
CA ALA A 16 -9.92 -16.47 -49.26
C ALA A 16 -8.88 -17.04 -48.26
N THR A 17 -7.69 -16.49 -48.26
CA THR A 17 -6.68 -16.76 -47.21
C THR A 17 -7.09 -16.04 -45.93
N PRO A 18 -7.19 -16.74 -44.78
CA PRO A 18 -7.45 -16.05 -43.51
C PRO A 18 -6.22 -15.19 -43.13
N ALA A 19 -6.42 -13.91 -42.96
CA ALA A 19 -5.40 -13.01 -42.38
C ALA A 19 -5.19 -13.40 -40.91
N LEU A 20 -4.00 -13.91 -40.56
CA LEU A 20 -3.60 -14.08 -39.19
C LEU A 20 -3.51 -12.66 -38.55
N ALA A 21 -4.41 -12.36 -37.61
CA ALA A 21 -4.28 -11.18 -36.77
C ALA A 21 -3.01 -11.33 -35.92
N ALA A 22 -2.01 -10.49 -36.14
CA ALA A 22 -0.84 -10.44 -35.31
C ALA A 22 -1.26 -10.00 -33.89
N ILE A 23 -1.16 -10.91 -32.93
CA ILE A 23 -1.34 -10.60 -31.52
C ILE A 23 -0.15 -9.70 -31.14
N ALA A 24 -0.41 -8.41 -30.91
CA ALA A 24 0.60 -7.49 -30.40
C ALA A 24 1.16 -8.03 -29.09
N ALA A 25 2.49 -8.18 -29.00
CA ALA A 25 3.14 -8.56 -27.77
C ALA A 25 2.76 -7.56 -26.64
N PRO A 26 2.48 -8.03 -25.42
CA PRO A 26 2.17 -7.15 -24.32
C PRO A 26 3.36 -6.18 -24.13
N VAL A 27 3.07 -4.88 -24.15
CA VAL A 27 4.06 -3.84 -23.82
C VAL A 27 4.49 -4.08 -22.38
N ALA A 28 5.78 -4.31 -22.15
CA ALA A 28 6.32 -4.50 -20.80
C ALA A 28 5.99 -3.24 -19.97
N GLU A 29 5.34 -3.45 -18.84
CA GLU A 29 5.00 -2.37 -17.93
C GLU A 29 6.29 -1.79 -17.33
N PRO A 30 6.44 -0.46 -17.24
CA PRO A 30 7.65 0.15 -16.65
C PRO A 30 7.90 -0.38 -15.24
N ALA A 31 9.17 -0.56 -14.88
CA ALA A 31 9.54 -0.97 -13.54
C ALA A 31 9.07 0.10 -12.51
N PRO A 32 8.53 -0.31 -11.37
CA PRO A 32 8.05 0.63 -10.36
C PRO A 32 9.21 1.44 -9.77
N ILE A 33 9.00 2.75 -9.60
CA ILE A 33 9.97 3.67 -9.00
C ILE A 33 9.70 3.75 -7.50
N THR A 34 10.69 3.48 -6.64
CA THR A 34 10.60 3.71 -5.20
C THR A 34 10.63 5.21 -4.94
N VAL A 35 9.56 5.74 -4.37
CA VAL A 35 9.38 7.18 -4.10
C VAL A 35 9.56 7.53 -2.63
N ALA A 36 9.50 6.56 -1.74
CA ALA A 36 9.87 6.67 -0.33
C ALA A 36 10.32 5.31 0.19
N ARG A 37 11.38 5.27 1.02
CA ARG A 37 11.85 4.06 1.73
C ARG A 37 12.54 4.41 3.04
N TYR A 38 12.15 3.73 4.11
CA TYR A 38 12.68 3.90 5.47
C TYR A 38 13.05 2.54 6.05
N THR A 39 14.36 2.30 6.22
CA THR A 39 14.93 1.01 6.67
C THR A 39 15.30 0.99 8.15
N PHE A 40 15.36 2.15 8.82
CA PHE A 40 15.75 2.29 10.23
C PHE A 40 17.17 1.83 10.59
N ASP A 41 17.95 1.40 9.62
CA ASP A 41 19.33 0.93 9.79
C ASP A 41 20.28 1.96 10.41
N ALA A 42 21.42 1.48 10.83
CA ALA A 42 22.49 2.32 11.36
C ALA A 42 22.89 3.40 10.33
N GLY A 43 22.86 4.67 10.76
CA GLY A 43 23.10 5.84 9.92
C GLY A 43 21.85 6.44 9.27
N ASN A 44 20.77 5.67 9.09
CA ASN A 44 19.51 6.17 8.51
C ASN A 44 18.52 6.69 9.57
N ALA A 45 18.63 6.19 10.81
CA ALA A 45 17.77 6.56 11.93
C ALA A 45 18.57 7.18 13.07
N THR A 46 18.12 8.33 13.55
CA THR A 46 18.63 9.03 14.75
C THR A 46 17.52 9.17 15.79
N ALA A 47 17.84 9.71 16.95
CA ALA A 47 16.86 9.94 18.03
C ALA A 47 15.69 10.89 17.63
N SER A 48 15.82 11.65 16.55
CA SER A 48 14.81 12.64 16.14
C SER A 48 14.38 12.55 14.69
N ARG A 49 15.15 11.86 13.83
CA ARG A 49 14.95 11.88 12.37
C ARG A 49 15.27 10.55 11.73
N ILE A 50 14.44 10.15 10.76
CA ILE A 50 14.65 8.99 9.89
C ILE A 50 14.91 9.49 8.47
N ALA A 51 16.03 9.08 7.88
CA ALA A 51 16.36 9.41 6.50
C ALA A 51 15.52 8.59 5.52
N ASP A 52 15.06 9.22 4.44
CA ASP A 52 14.59 8.50 3.27
C ASP A 52 15.79 7.89 2.53
N THR A 53 15.71 6.61 2.20
CA THR A 53 16.76 5.88 1.46
C THR A 53 16.43 5.66 -0.01
N SER A 54 15.26 6.12 -0.49
CA SER A 54 14.91 6.11 -1.92
C SER A 54 15.65 7.20 -2.71
N GLY A 55 16.09 8.26 -2.04
CA GLY A 55 16.66 9.46 -2.64
C GLY A 55 15.61 10.40 -3.26
N ARG A 56 14.30 10.16 -3.03
CA ARG A 56 13.18 10.94 -3.58
C ARG A 56 12.26 11.50 -2.50
N GLY A 57 12.03 10.76 -1.44
CA GLY A 57 11.15 11.16 -0.36
C GLY A 57 11.80 12.10 0.65
N SER A 58 11.00 12.64 1.54
CA SER A 58 11.46 13.49 2.64
C SER A 58 11.80 12.66 3.89
N ALA A 59 12.73 13.16 4.70
CA ALA A 59 13.01 12.53 5.99
C ALA A 59 11.82 12.69 6.95
N LEU A 60 11.65 11.69 7.83
CA LEU A 60 10.61 11.70 8.85
C LEU A 60 11.14 12.26 10.17
N THR A 61 10.28 12.98 10.88
CA THR A 61 10.50 13.45 12.25
C THR A 61 9.78 12.53 13.21
N ILE A 62 10.42 12.18 14.33
CA ILE A 62 9.77 11.44 15.41
C ILE A 62 8.87 12.38 16.21
N ARG A 63 7.58 12.07 16.26
CA ARG A 63 6.57 12.78 17.05
C ARG A 63 6.15 11.88 18.20
N THR A 64 6.03 12.45 19.39
CA THR A 64 5.70 11.70 20.61
C THR A 64 4.63 12.38 21.44
N ALA A 65 3.89 11.58 22.20
CA ALA A 65 2.97 12.03 23.24
C ALA A 65 3.09 11.11 24.47
N ASP A 66 2.81 11.68 25.64
CA ASP A 66 2.81 10.93 26.91
C ASP A 66 4.12 10.14 27.14
N GLN A 67 5.27 10.75 26.85
CA GLN A 67 6.61 10.17 26.98
C GLN A 67 6.87 8.93 26.08
N GLY A 68 6.07 8.72 25.02
CA GLY A 68 6.29 7.68 24.05
C GLY A 68 7.64 7.82 23.36
N LYS A 69 8.26 6.70 23.01
CA LYS A 69 9.56 6.64 22.33
C LYS A 69 9.55 5.55 21.28
N ILE A 70 10.18 5.81 20.13
CA ILE A 70 10.54 4.77 19.17
C ILE A 70 11.96 4.36 19.50
N THR A 71 12.20 3.06 19.63
CA THR A 71 13.53 2.50 19.82
C THR A 71 13.98 1.77 18.57
N PHE A 72 15.26 1.95 18.19
CA PHE A 72 15.84 1.27 17.03
C PHE A 72 16.66 0.08 17.54
N THR A 73 16.18 -1.13 17.26
CA THR A 73 16.72 -2.39 17.79
C THR A 73 17.41 -3.15 16.67
N GLY A 74 18.59 -3.71 16.96
CA GLY A 74 19.48 -4.37 16.02
C GLY A 74 20.87 -3.74 16.05
N THR A 75 21.83 -4.33 15.34
CA THR A 75 23.18 -3.79 15.21
C THR A 75 23.34 -2.91 13.96
N THR A 76 23.39 -3.51 12.80
CA THR A 76 23.44 -2.83 11.49
C THR A 76 22.08 -2.79 10.83
N ASP A 77 21.42 -3.94 10.78
CA ASP A 77 20.05 -4.14 10.32
C ASP A 77 19.11 -3.90 11.51
N LYS A 78 18.48 -2.73 11.53
CA LYS A 78 17.64 -2.28 12.66
C LYS A 78 16.21 -2.08 12.23
N TYR A 79 15.31 -2.33 13.16
CA TYR A 79 13.91 -2.03 13.04
C TYR A 79 13.45 -0.97 14.05
N ALA A 80 12.37 -0.29 13.77
CA ALA A 80 11.72 0.65 14.68
C ALA A 80 10.70 -0.09 15.55
N ALA A 81 10.87 -0.04 16.89
CA ALA A 81 9.92 -0.56 17.85
C ALA A 81 9.11 0.61 18.46
N PHE A 82 7.79 0.53 18.31
CA PHE A 82 6.83 1.51 18.80
C PHE A 82 6.38 1.19 20.23
N PRO A 83 5.87 2.19 20.99
CA PRO A 83 5.37 1.97 22.34
C PRO A 83 4.31 0.86 22.38
N ALA A 84 4.28 0.09 23.47
CA ALA A 84 3.26 -0.93 23.68
C ALA A 84 1.87 -0.30 23.84
N ALA A 85 0.85 -1.07 23.47
CA ALA A 85 -0.55 -0.68 23.68
C ALA A 85 -0.86 -0.51 25.16
N CYS A 86 -1.61 0.53 25.49
CA CYS A 86 -2.01 0.81 26.85
C CYS A 86 -3.24 0.01 27.24
N ALA A 87 -3.38 -0.25 28.54
CA ALA A 87 -4.65 -0.72 29.07
C ALA A 87 -5.77 0.29 28.79
N ALA A 88 -6.99 -0.17 28.56
CA ALA A 88 -8.12 0.71 28.29
C ALA A 88 -8.38 1.74 29.41
N THR A 89 -8.01 1.42 30.64
CA THR A 89 -8.15 2.26 31.85
C THR A 89 -6.96 3.20 32.06
N ALA A 90 -5.91 3.15 31.22
CA ALA A 90 -4.72 3.99 31.40
C ALA A 90 -5.04 5.47 31.15
N THR A 91 -4.70 6.31 32.12
CA THR A 91 -4.82 7.77 32.01
C THR A 91 -3.66 8.38 31.23
N VAL A 92 -2.48 7.76 31.28
CA VAL A 92 -1.28 8.12 30.51
C VAL A 92 -0.98 6.99 29.56
N CYS A 93 -0.82 7.30 28.28
CA CYS A 93 -0.56 6.31 27.23
C CYS A 93 0.59 6.78 26.34
N PRO A 94 1.81 6.23 26.53
CA PRO A 94 2.94 6.52 25.67
C PRO A 94 2.63 6.25 24.20
N ARG A 95 2.81 7.25 23.34
CA ARG A 95 2.52 7.14 21.89
C ARG A 95 3.65 7.78 21.10
N ALA A 96 3.93 7.20 19.95
CA ALA A 96 4.91 7.75 19.02
C ALA A 96 4.49 7.44 17.59
N MET A 97 4.83 8.34 16.67
CA MET A 97 4.67 8.15 15.22
C MET A 97 5.79 8.88 14.50
N LEU A 98 5.96 8.54 13.23
CA LEU A 98 6.85 9.23 12.31
C LEU A 98 6.01 10.11 11.40
N GLU A 99 6.43 11.34 11.15
CA GLU A 99 5.74 12.30 10.31
C GLU A 99 6.71 12.95 9.33
N GLY A 100 6.41 12.87 8.04
CA GLY A 100 7.11 13.56 6.97
C GLY A 100 6.47 14.91 6.65
N THR A 101 6.78 15.42 5.47
CA THR A 101 6.09 16.55 4.85
C THR A 101 5.13 16.05 3.78
N ASP A 102 4.32 16.93 3.22
CA ASP A 102 3.63 16.67 1.98
C ASP A 102 4.64 16.41 0.85
N ASP A 103 4.33 15.44 -0.02
CA ASP A 103 5.19 15.01 -1.12
C ASP A 103 4.31 14.54 -2.30
N ALA A 104 4.45 15.22 -3.43
CA ALA A 104 3.67 14.94 -4.64
C ALA A 104 3.97 13.55 -5.26
N ASP A 105 5.15 12.98 -4.99
CA ASP A 105 5.46 11.59 -5.40
C ASP A 105 4.59 10.55 -4.66
N LEU A 106 4.02 10.94 -3.52
CA LEU A 106 3.09 10.12 -2.74
C LEU A 106 1.61 10.35 -3.10
N ASP A 107 1.36 11.15 -4.15
CA ASP A 107 0.05 11.38 -4.74
C ASP A 107 -0.09 10.61 -6.06
N PRO A 108 -0.46 9.32 -5.98
CA PRO A 108 -0.45 8.46 -7.16
C PRO A 108 -1.47 8.87 -8.22
N GLY A 109 -2.48 9.66 -7.88
CA GLY A 109 -3.59 9.94 -8.77
C GLY A 109 -4.28 8.64 -9.17
N THR A 110 -4.36 8.36 -10.47
CA THR A 110 -4.92 7.11 -11.02
C THR A 110 -3.85 6.08 -11.37
N ARG A 111 -2.55 6.37 -11.15
CA ARG A 111 -1.42 5.49 -11.49
C ARG A 111 -1.41 4.24 -10.63
N ARG A 112 -0.71 3.21 -11.08
CA ARG A 112 -0.34 2.06 -10.23
C ARG A 112 0.49 2.56 -9.05
N PHE A 113 0.18 2.05 -7.87
CA PHE A 113 0.85 2.45 -6.64
C PHE A 113 0.93 1.28 -5.66
N ARG A 114 2.09 1.11 -5.04
CA ARG A 114 2.34 0.10 -4.02
C ARG A 114 2.87 0.76 -2.76
N TRP A 115 2.41 0.32 -1.61
CA TRP A 115 2.94 0.73 -0.32
C TRP A 115 2.92 -0.44 0.65
N GLY A 116 3.90 -0.52 1.52
CA GLY A 116 4.05 -1.68 2.40
C GLY A 116 5.11 -1.48 3.46
N ALA A 117 5.26 -2.50 4.28
CA ALA A 117 6.25 -2.59 5.35
C ALA A 117 6.45 -4.05 5.76
N SER A 118 7.62 -4.35 6.32
CA SER A 118 7.82 -5.50 7.20
C SER A 118 7.26 -5.16 8.57
N VAL A 119 6.36 -6.00 9.09
CA VAL A 119 5.62 -5.77 10.34
C VAL A 119 5.79 -6.94 11.30
N ARG A 120 5.93 -6.63 12.59
CA ARG A 120 5.87 -7.62 13.65
C ARG A 120 5.07 -7.07 14.82
N VAL A 121 3.94 -7.70 15.15
CA VAL A 121 3.08 -7.26 16.23
C VAL A 121 2.39 -8.46 16.88
N ALA A 122 2.29 -8.46 18.20
CA ALA A 122 1.51 -9.46 18.92
C ALA A 122 0.02 -9.15 18.83
N ARG A 123 -0.82 -10.17 18.84
CA ARG A 123 -2.29 -10.03 18.78
C ARG A 123 -2.82 -9.14 19.91
N THR A 124 -2.25 -9.24 21.09
CA THR A 124 -2.60 -8.44 22.27
C THR A 124 -2.28 -6.94 22.14
N GLN A 125 -1.43 -6.57 21.18
CA GLN A 125 -1.05 -5.19 20.91
C GLN A 125 -1.97 -4.52 19.86
N VAL A 126 -2.89 -5.26 19.24
CA VAL A 126 -3.85 -4.72 18.27
C VAL A 126 -5.15 -4.37 19.00
N THR A 127 -5.31 -3.09 19.35
CA THR A 127 -6.44 -2.59 20.15
C THR A 127 -7.57 -1.99 19.33
N GLY A 128 -7.42 -1.93 18.02
CA GLY A 128 -8.38 -1.34 17.07
C GLY A 128 -7.82 -1.43 15.67
N SER A 129 -8.00 -0.39 14.86
CA SER A 129 -7.29 -0.22 13.58
C SER A 129 -5.94 0.44 13.85
N THR A 130 -4.83 -0.32 13.82
CA THR A 130 -3.50 0.21 14.05
C THR A 130 -2.85 0.58 12.72
N ASN A 131 -2.55 1.88 12.51
CA ASN A 131 -2.06 2.38 11.23
C ASN A 131 -0.56 2.16 11.11
N ILE A 132 -0.14 1.50 10.04
CA ILE A 132 1.26 1.25 9.70
C ILE A 132 1.83 2.44 8.92
N ILE A 133 1.25 2.73 7.75
CA ILE A 133 1.64 3.86 6.90
C ILE A 133 0.40 4.45 6.26
N GLN A 134 0.33 5.77 6.16
CA GLN A 134 -0.75 6.48 5.50
C GLN A 134 -0.34 7.86 4.97
N LYS A 135 -1.05 8.33 3.95
CA LYS A 135 -1.15 9.75 3.56
C LYS A 135 -2.62 10.11 3.42
N GLY A 136 -3.02 11.23 4.03
CA GLY A 136 -4.41 11.64 4.11
C GLY A 136 -5.20 10.98 5.23
N VAL A 137 -6.42 11.49 5.43
CA VAL A 137 -7.45 10.96 6.35
C VAL A 137 -8.81 10.97 5.67
N THR A 138 -9.68 10.06 6.06
CA THR A 138 -10.99 9.84 5.41
C THR A 138 -11.87 11.08 5.41
N ASP A 139 -11.78 11.88 6.48
CA ASP A 139 -12.72 13.00 6.72
C ASP A 139 -12.36 14.28 5.95
N THR A 140 -11.16 14.39 5.41
CA THR A 140 -10.66 15.64 4.81
C THR A 140 -10.40 15.59 3.32
N ALA A 141 -10.45 14.45 2.68
CA ALA A 141 -10.41 14.32 1.24
C ALA A 141 -9.99 12.90 0.82
N SER A 142 -8.80 12.75 0.23
CA SER A 142 -8.34 11.47 -0.29
C SER A 142 -7.34 10.82 0.66
N GLN A 143 -7.22 9.51 0.59
CA GLN A 143 -6.38 8.73 1.48
C GLN A 143 -5.87 7.47 0.81
N TRP A 144 -4.65 7.08 1.14
CA TRP A 144 -4.21 5.69 1.06
C TRP A 144 -3.60 5.27 2.40
N LYS A 145 -3.84 4.01 2.81
CA LYS A 145 -3.45 3.52 4.12
C LYS A 145 -3.23 2.01 4.12
N LEU A 146 -2.23 1.55 4.88
CA LEU A 146 -2.07 0.18 5.36
C LEU A 146 -2.25 0.16 6.88
N GLN A 147 -3.10 -0.72 7.37
CA GLN A 147 -3.39 -0.90 8.79
C GLN A 147 -3.53 -2.36 9.16
N ILE A 148 -3.37 -2.69 10.44
CA ILE A 148 -3.75 -3.97 11.04
C ILE A 148 -4.90 -3.73 11.98
N GLY A 149 -5.94 -4.55 11.93
CA GLY A 149 -7.07 -4.32 12.80
C GLY A 149 -8.06 -5.46 12.88
N GLY A 150 -9.16 -5.16 13.58
CA GLY A 150 -10.25 -6.09 13.78
C GLY A 150 -9.90 -7.25 14.72
N ASN A 151 -10.89 -8.13 14.93
CA ASN A 151 -10.81 -9.20 15.92
C ASN A 151 -9.79 -10.30 15.61
N HIS A 152 -9.17 -10.27 14.44
CA HIS A 152 -8.28 -11.36 13.98
C HIS A 152 -6.85 -10.91 13.66
N GLY A 153 -6.47 -9.67 13.92
CA GLY A 153 -5.12 -9.18 13.61
C GLY A 153 -4.75 -9.25 12.13
N LYS A 154 -5.71 -9.01 11.25
CA LYS A 154 -5.54 -9.03 9.80
C LYS A 154 -5.15 -7.66 9.28
N ALA A 155 -4.25 -7.62 8.31
CA ALA A 155 -3.90 -6.39 7.61
C ALA A 155 -5.00 -5.98 6.61
N SER A 156 -5.11 -4.67 6.36
CA SER A 156 -6.06 -4.10 5.41
C SER A 156 -5.44 -2.92 4.67
N CYS A 157 -5.75 -2.83 3.38
CA CYS A 157 -5.47 -1.66 2.56
C CYS A 157 -6.73 -0.82 2.42
N VAL A 158 -6.60 0.48 2.56
CA VAL A 158 -7.71 1.44 2.45
C VAL A 158 -7.34 2.51 1.45
N VAL A 159 -8.29 2.86 0.58
CA VAL A 159 -8.19 4.03 -0.30
C VAL A 159 -9.49 4.81 -0.32
N VAL A 160 -9.35 6.14 -0.41
CA VAL A 160 -10.43 7.10 -0.64
C VAL A 160 -9.98 8.03 -1.75
N GLY A 161 -10.81 8.26 -2.77
CA GLY A 161 -10.50 9.16 -3.87
C GLY A 161 -10.76 10.62 -3.52
N GLN A 162 -10.16 11.54 -4.29
CA GLN A 162 -10.41 12.97 -4.20
C GLN A 162 -11.90 13.28 -4.43
N GLY A 163 -12.48 14.11 -3.55
CA GLY A 163 -13.89 14.49 -3.63
C GLY A 163 -14.88 13.34 -3.41
N ALA A 164 -14.41 12.15 -3.00
CA ALA A 164 -15.24 10.99 -2.74
C ALA A 164 -15.43 10.79 -1.24
N SER A 165 -16.65 10.36 -0.86
CA SER A 165 -16.95 9.87 0.50
C SER A 165 -16.83 8.35 0.58
N GLN A 166 -16.73 7.65 -0.56
CA GLN A 166 -16.66 6.20 -0.62
C GLN A 166 -15.28 5.70 -0.21
N LEU A 167 -15.25 4.92 0.85
CA LEU A 167 -14.08 4.18 1.29
C LEU A 167 -14.05 2.79 0.64
N TYR A 168 -12.92 2.42 0.06
CA TYR A 168 -12.65 1.08 -0.44
C TYR A 168 -11.64 0.40 0.46
N LEU A 169 -11.96 -0.81 0.92
CA LEU A 169 -11.13 -1.57 1.82
C LEU A 169 -10.99 -3.01 1.30
N VAL A 170 -9.75 -3.51 1.30
CA VAL A 170 -9.46 -4.93 1.15
C VAL A 170 -8.74 -5.44 2.41
N ARG A 171 -9.15 -6.60 2.90
CA ARG A 171 -8.56 -7.24 4.08
C ARG A 171 -7.88 -8.54 3.69
N SER A 172 -6.73 -8.82 4.31
CA SER A 172 -6.04 -10.10 4.19
C SER A 172 -6.93 -11.26 4.65
N SER A 173 -6.88 -12.38 3.93
CA SER A 173 -7.53 -13.63 4.36
C SER A 173 -6.83 -14.27 5.57
N VAL A 174 -5.53 -13.95 5.79
CA VAL A 174 -4.72 -14.47 6.90
C VAL A 174 -4.39 -13.39 7.92
N PRO A 175 -4.20 -13.72 9.21
CA PRO A 175 -3.69 -12.79 10.22
C PRO A 175 -2.19 -12.50 9.99
N VAL A 176 -1.71 -11.38 10.55
CA VAL A 176 -0.30 -10.97 10.59
C VAL A 176 0.11 -10.52 12.01
N ALA A 177 -0.80 -10.59 12.98
CA ALA A 177 -0.54 -10.22 14.36
C ALA A 177 -0.33 -11.49 15.20
N ASP A 178 0.74 -12.20 14.94
CA ASP A 178 1.12 -13.46 15.59
C ASP A 178 2.53 -13.42 16.23
N SER A 179 3.13 -12.22 16.28
CA SER A 179 4.49 -11.97 16.79
C SER A 179 5.63 -12.39 15.84
N ALA A 180 5.32 -12.95 14.66
CA ALA A 180 6.30 -13.17 13.61
C ALA A 180 6.46 -11.93 12.72
N TRP A 181 7.56 -11.86 11.95
CA TRP A 181 7.72 -10.89 10.89
C TRP A 181 6.90 -11.29 9.67
N HIS A 182 6.18 -10.33 9.09
CA HIS A 182 5.45 -10.48 7.83
C HIS A 182 5.73 -9.30 6.92
N ASP A 183 5.93 -9.57 5.65
CA ASP A 183 5.88 -8.54 4.60
C ASP A 183 4.44 -8.28 4.21
N VAL A 184 3.97 -7.04 4.38
CA VAL A 184 2.60 -6.66 4.03
C VAL A 184 2.63 -5.53 3.01
N MET A 185 1.99 -5.75 1.88
CA MET A 185 1.95 -4.80 0.77
C MET A 185 0.52 -4.58 0.27
N CYS A 186 0.19 -3.34 0.05
CA CYS A 186 -0.99 -2.89 -0.68
C CYS A 186 -0.62 -2.54 -2.12
N GLN A 187 -1.48 -2.88 -3.06
CA GLN A 187 -1.34 -2.46 -4.46
C GLN A 187 -2.65 -1.94 -5.01
N ARG A 188 -2.63 -0.72 -5.52
CA ARG A 188 -3.64 -0.19 -6.42
C ARG A 188 -3.14 -0.37 -7.86
N SER A 189 -3.95 -1.01 -8.73
CA SER A 189 -3.63 -1.21 -10.15
C SER A 189 -4.91 -1.22 -10.97
N GLY A 190 -5.07 -0.22 -11.84
CA GLY A 190 -6.28 -0.06 -12.62
C GLY A 190 -7.54 -0.02 -11.74
N ALA A 191 -8.47 -0.94 -11.97
CA ALA A 191 -9.74 -1.05 -11.24
C ALA A 191 -9.66 -2.01 -10.03
N ALA A 192 -8.48 -2.23 -9.45
CA ALA A 192 -8.31 -3.17 -8.35
C ALA A 192 -7.44 -2.60 -7.22
N LEU A 193 -7.83 -2.95 -6.00
CA LEU A 193 -7.04 -2.82 -4.78
C LEU A 193 -6.76 -4.22 -4.24
N SER A 194 -5.50 -4.59 -4.08
CA SER A 194 -5.05 -5.90 -3.59
C SER A 194 -4.19 -5.75 -2.35
N ILE A 195 -4.21 -6.78 -1.50
CA ILE A 195 -3.31 -6.94 -0.37
C ILE A 195 -2.50 -8.22 -0.49
N TYR A 196 -1.21 -8.11 -0.24
CA TYR A 196 -0.26 -9.22 -0.24
C TYR A 196 0.29 -9.41 1.17
N VAL A 197 0.50 -10.65 1.56
CA VAL A 197 1.22 -11.04 2.78
C VAL A 197 2.25 -12.08 2.38
N ASP A 198 3.51 -11.83 2.70
CA ASP A 198 4.65 -12.69 2.37
C ASP A 198 4.71 -13.05 0.88
N GLY A 199 4.56 -12.02 0.04
CA GLY A 199 4.58 -12.14 -1.42
C GLY A 199 3.32 -12.76 -2.06
N THR A 200 2.37 -13.26 -1.27
CA THR A 200 1.15 -13.91 -1.77
C THR A 200 -0.06 -12.97 -1.70
N GLU A 201 -0.83 -12.84 -2.79
CA GLU A 201 -2.10 -12.09 -2.76
C GLU A 201 -3.09 -12.77 -1.80
N ARG A 202 -3.50 -12.03 -0.77
CA ARG A 202 -4.39 -12.51 0.30
C ARG A 202 -5.76 -11.84 0.31
N GLY A 203 -5.98 -10.96 -0.62
CA GLY A 203 -7.28 -10.31 -0.81
C GLY A 203 -7.26 -9.33 -1.98
N ARG A 204 -8.42 -9.14 -2.59
CA ARG A 204 -8.62 -8.23 -3.72
C ARG A 204 -10.05 -7.68 -3.68
N THR A 205 -10.21 -6.40 -4.04
CA THR A 205 -11.51 -5.76 -4.22
C THR A 205 -11.49 -4.86 -5.45
N ALA A 206 -12.65 -4.67 -6.06
CA ALA A 206 -12.80 -3.72 -7.16
C ALA A 206 -12.87 -2.28 -6.62
N ILE A 207 -12.26 -1.37 -7.36
CA ILE A 207 -12.35 0.08 -7.16
C ILE A 207 -12.58 0.76 -8.51
N PRO A 208 -13.12 1.98 -8.58
CA PRO A 208 -13.19 2.70 -9.85
C PRO A 208 -11.79 2.92 -10.44
N ALA A 209 -11.60 2.61 -11.73
CA ALA A 209 -10.31 2.84 -12.40
C ALA A 209 -9.91 4.33 -12.39
N ALA A 210 -10.90 5.23 -12.45
CA ALA A 210 -10.74 6.67 -12.40
C ALA A 210 -10.55 7.22 -10.97
N LEU A 211 -10.53 6.38 -9.92
CA LEU A 211 -10.31 6.82 -8.54
C LEU A 211 -8.95 7.53 -8.44
N SER A 212 -8.96 8.83 -8.28
CA SER A 212 -7.74 9.65 -8.13
C SER A 212 -7.43 9.85 -6.65
N ILE A 213 -6.19 9.57 -6.24
CA ILE A 213 -5.72 9.70 -4.86
C ILE A 213 -4.62 10.76 -4.84
N ALA A 214 -4.90 11.91 -4.25
CA ALA A 214 -3.94 12.98 -4.00
C ALA A 214 -4.47 13.88 -2.89
N ASN A 215 -3.59 14.37 -2.03
CA ASN A 215 -3.90 15.31 -0.95
C ASN A 215 -2.61 15.97 -0.47
N ASP A 216 -2.72 17.08 0.26
CA ASP A 216 -1.63 17.89 0.82
C ASP A 216 -1.25 17.52 2.27
N MET A 217 -1.67 16.35 2.72
CA MET A 217 -1.36 15.85 4.05
C MET A 217 0.04 15.24 4.12
N PRO A 218 0.71 15.28 5.28
CA PRO A 218 2.00 14.61 5.45
C PRO A 218 1.88 13.09 5.42
N LEU A 219 2.97 12.43 5.00
CA LEU A 219 3.17 11.00 5.23
C LEU A 219 3.26 10.73 6.73
N ARG A 220 2.57 9.70 7.21
CA ARG A 220 2.63 9.25 8.62
C ARG A 220 2.83 7.74 8.70
N ILE A 221 3.67 7.32 9.66
CA ILE A 221 3.96 5.93 9.99
C ILE A 221 3.74 5.72 11.47
N GLY A 222 3.01 4.68 11.86
CA GLY A 222 2.74 4.32 13.23
C GLY A 222 1.52 4.99 13.86
N GLY A 223 0.76 5.79 13.11
CA GLY A 223 -0.48 6.40 13.61
C GLY A 223 -0.98 7.54 12.74
N PRO A 224 -2.28 7.91 12.83
CA PRO A 224 -2.86 9.00 12.06
C PRO A 224 -2.60 10.38 12.70
N ASN A 225 -2.64 10.44 14.02
CA ASN A 225 -2.42 11.61 14.87
C ASN A 225 -2.46 11.16 16.35
N PHE A 226 -2.33 12.09 17.30
CA PHE A 226 -2.41 11.76 18.73
C PHE A 226 -3.81 11.93 19.36
N ASN A 227 -4.82 12.30 18.58
CA ASN A 227 -6.19 12.47 19.09
C ASN A 227 -6.89 11.11 19.25
N ILE A 228 -6.53 10.10 18.45
CA ILE A 228 -7.13 8.78 18.44
C ILE A 228 -6.12 7.76 18.98
N LYS A 229 -6.32 7.30 20.21
CA LYS A 229 -5.42 6.31 20.84
C LYS A 229 -5.47 4.95 20.17
N SER A 230 -6.63 4.54 19.68
CA SER A 230 -6.87 3.19 19.14
C SER A 230 -6.20 2.92 17.79
N ASP A 231 -5.81 3.96 17.06
CA ASP A 231 -5.24 3.83 15.71
C ASP A 231 -3.71 3.87 15.69
N MET A 232 -3.08 3.96 16.86
CA MET A 232 -1.63 3.91 17.00
C MET A 232 -1.11 2.48 16.78
N TYR A 233 0.05 2.37 16.15
CA TYR A 233 0.75 1.10 15.99
C TYR A 233 1.58 0.76 17.24
N HIS A 234 1.55 -0.51 17.63
CA HIS A 234 2.17 -1.02 18.85
C HIS A 234 2.99 -2.29 18.56
N GLY A 235 4.00 -2.18 17.75
CA GLY A 235 4.83 -3.30 17.33
C GLY A 235 6.16 -2.84 16.76
N ALA A 236 6.77 -3.67 15.95
CA ALA A 236 7.99 -3.35 15.22
C ALA A 236 7.70 -3.18 13.73
N LEU A 237 8.34 -2.20 13.10
CA LEU A 237 8.30 -1.94 11.66
C LEU A 237 9.70 -1.91 11.10
N ASP A 238 9.83 -2.40 9.87
CA ASP A 238 11.01 -2.26 9.05
C ASP A 238 10.63 -2.13 7.57
N ASP A 239 11.60 -1.73 6.74
CA ASP A 239 11.44 -1.62 5.28
C ASP A 239 10.12 -0.99 4.85
N VAL A 240 9.75 0.15 5.45
CA VAL A 240 8.53 0.88 5.08
C VAL A 240 8.76 1.59 3.76
N TYR A 241 7.88 1.41 2.78
CA TYR A 241 8.07 1.97 1.44
C TYR A 241 6.79 2.39 0.73
N ALA A 242 6.98 3.24 -0.30
CA ALA A 242 6.00 3.54 -1.34
C ALA A 242 6.67 3.51 -2.72
N ARG A 243 5.96 2.98 -3.74
CA ARG A 243 6.43 2.84 -5.12
C ARG A 243 5.35 3.24 -6.10
N LEU A 244 5.73 4.00 -7.13
CA LEU A 244 4.92 4.38 -8.29
C LEU A 244 5.26 3.51 -9.50
N GLY A 245 4.26 3.11 -10.28
CA GLY A 245 4.44 2.30 -11.48
C GLY A 245 4.03 0.86 -11.35
#